data_2cbc04355cba59cea45751f63429364a
#
_entry.id   2cbc04355cba59cea45751f63429364a
#
_cell.length_a   1.000
_cell.length_b   1.000
_cell.length_c   1.000
_cell.angle_alpha   90.00
_cell.angle_beta   90.00
_cell.angle_gamma   90.00
#
_symmetry.space_group_name_H-M   'P 1'
#
loop_
_entity.id
_entity.type
_entity.pdbx_description
1 polymer ?
#
loop_
_entity_poly.entity_id
_entity_poly.type
_entity_poly.pdbx_seq_one_letter_code
_entity_poly.pdbx_strand_id
1 'polypeptide(L)'
;MAEDGTTELGVDIVRVSRIRESLERFGTRFALRVLTPAEAAYVRTNAERFAGRWAAKEAVSKVLGLGVRGVGWRDIEVVRLPTGQPAVRLSGRARARAEQLGMGRIALSITHEREYAVAVASGIRTEGGAFLFPPDIEDRLDERERRLLGRLERIRSLAGELRREDEFGEGPA
;
A
#
# COMPACT_ATOMS: atom_id res chain seq x y z
N MET A 1 -2.37 0.17 -28.98
CA MET A 1 -2.55 -0.85 -27.92
C MET A 1 -1.32 -0.80 -27.04
N ALA A 2 -1.46 -0.54 -25.76
CA ALA A 2 -0.33 -0.60 -24.84
C ALA A 2 0.00 -2.09 -24.61
N GLU A 3 1.26 -2.46 -24.79
CA GLU A 3 1.71 -3.82 -24.52
C GLU A 3 1.49 -4.16 -23.05
N ASP A 4 0.92 -5.33 -22.80
CA ASP A 4 0.73 -5.87 -21.47
C ASP A 4 2.10 -6.05 -20.80
N GLY A 5 2.23 -5.60 -19.55
CA GLY A 5 3.50 -5.62 -18.83
C GLY A 5 4.35 -4.33 -18.94
N THR A 6 3.90 -3.30 -19.64
CA THR A 6 4.61 -2.01 -19.66
C THR A 6 4.62 -1.40 -18.25
N THR A 7 5.81 -1.05 -17.77
CA THR A 7 6.02 -0.49 -16.44
C THR A 7 6.31 1.00 -16.53
N GLU A 8 5.55 1.81 -15.81
CA GLU A 8 5.80 3.24 -15.64
C GLU A 8 6.54 3.49 -14.33
N LEU A 9 7.56 4.32 -14.37
CA LEU A 9 8.37 4.66 -13.20
C LEU A 9 8.20 6.14 -12.82
N GLY A 10 8.08 6.39 -11.54
CA GLY A 10 8.10 7.71 -10.94
C GLY A 10 9.07 7.76 -9.77
N VAL A 11 9.92 8.77 -9.74
CA VAL A 11 10.87 9.00 -8.65
C VAL A 11 10.74 10.43 -8.18
N ASP A 12 10.78 10.62 -6.87
CA ASP A 12 10.83 11.96 -6.29
C ASP A 12 11.75 12.00 -5.07
N ILE A 13 12.39 13.17 -4.88
CA ILE A 13 13.25 13.49 -3.75
C ILE A 13 12.86 14.83 -3.14
N VAL A 14 12.74 14.88 -1.84
CA VAL A 14 12.31 16.09 -1.11
C VAL A 14 13.26 16.38 0.04
N ARG A 15 13.68 17.64 0.17
CA ARG A 15 14.39 18.11 1.37
C ARG A 15 13.43 18.23 2.54
N VAL A 16 13.78 17.64 3.66
CA VAL A 16 12.98 17.68 4.90
C VAL A 16 12.87 19.12 5.43
N SER A 17 13.93 19.92 5.29
CA SER A 17 13.92 21.34 5.68
C SER A 17 12.82 22.13 4.95
N ARG A 18 12.62 21.88 3.64
CA ARG A 18 11.56 22.54 2.85
C ARG A 18 10.15 22.23 3.38
N ILE A 19 9.94 20.99 3.83
CA ILE A 19 8.67 20.60 4.45
C ILE A 19 8.51 21.29 5.81
N ARG A 20 9.56 21.36 6.61
CA ARG A 20 9.55 22.03 7.91
C ARG A 20 9.20 23.50 7.76
N GLU A 21 9.88 24.23 6.87
CA GLU A 21 9.60 25.63 6.54
C GLU A 21 8.15 25.84 6.08
N SER A 22 7.61 24.90 5.26
CA SER A 22 6.23 24.96 4.80
C SER A 22 5.23 24.75 5.94
N LEU A 23 5.54 23.84 6.87
CA LEU A 23 4.72 23.59 8.06
C LEU A 23 4.77 24.78 9.03
N GLU A 24 5.93 25.40 9.22
CA GLU A 24 6.09 26.60 10.03
C GLU A 24 5.31 27.78 9.44
N ARG A 25 5.39 27.97 8.13
CA ARG A 25 4.74 29.09 7.43
C ARG A 25 3.24 28.96 7.30
N PHE A 26 2.74 27.78 6.99
CA PHE A 26 1.34 27.56 6.62
C PHE A 26 0.57 26.67 7.60
N GLY A 27 1.26 26.03 8.55
CA GLY A 27 0.69 25.26 9.63
C GLY A 27 -0.24 24.14 9.15
N THR A 28 -1.31 23.96 9.90
CA THR A 28 -2.32 22.93 9.67
C THR A 28 -2.98 22.99 8.28
N ARG A 29 -3.10 24.18 7.70
CA ARG A 29 -3.68 24.35 6.34
C ARG A 29 -2.88 23.62 5.28
N PHE A 30 -1.56 23.65 5.37
CA PHE A 30 -0.68 22.91 4.46
C PHE A 30 -0.85 21.41 4.65
N ALA A 31 -0.83 20.94 5.89
CA ALA A 31 -1.02 19.53 6.19
C ALA A 31 -2.37 19.01 5.68
N LEU A 32 -3.47 19.69 5.96
CA LEU A 32 -4.82 19.30 5.52
C LEU A 32 -5.01 19.36 4.01
N ARG A 33 -4.24 20.16 3.29
CA ARG A 33 -4.28 20.20 1.82
C ARG A 33 -3.60 18.98 1.18
N VAL A 34 -2.57 18.46 1.83
CA VAL A 34 -1.71 17.40 1.28
C VAL A 34 -2.09 16.01 1.78
N LEU A 35 -2.36 15.92 3.08
CA LEU A 35 -2.57 14.64 3.77
C LEU A 35 -4.05 14.30 3.91
N THR A 36 -4.38 13.02 3.77
CA THR A 36 -5.66 12.50 4.22
C THR A 36 -5.70 12.48 5.75
N PRO A 37 -6.87 12.35 6.41
CA PRO A 37 -6.96 12.25 7.86
C PRO A 37 -6.11 11.10 8.42
N ALA A 38 -6.08 9.95 7.76
CA ALA A 38 -5.29 8.79 8.18
C ALA A 38 -3.78 9.07 8.08
N GLU A 39 -3.33 9.70 6.98
CA GLU A 39 -1.93 10.12 6.84
C GLU A 39 -1.55 11.17 7.89
N ALA A 40 -2.41 12.15 8.16
CA ALA A 40 -2.17 13.18 9.17
C ALA A 40 -2.01 12.58 10.58
N ALA A 41 -2.84 11.58 10.93
CA ALA A 41 -2.74 10.84 12.18
C ALA A 41 -1.40 10.08 12.31
N TYR A 42 -0.90 9.54 11.21
CA TYR A 42 0.40 8.87 11.19
C TYR A 42 1.58 9.85 11.24
N VAL A 43 1.51 10.92 10.45
CA VAL A 43 2.59 11.92 10.32
C VAL A 43 2.72 12.74 11.59
N ARG A 44 1.60 13.16 12.17
CA ARG A 44 1.55 14.09 13.31
C ARG A 44 2.33 15.38 12.98
N THR A 45 3.39 15.68 13.75
CA THR A 45 4.28 16.84 13.58
C THR A 45 5.64 16.49 12.99
N ASN A 46 5.85 15.23 12.57
CA ASN A 46 7.14 14.76 12.08
C ASN A 46 7.34 15.16 10.61
N ALA A 47 8.27 16.09 10.37
CA ALA A 47 8.58 16.59 9.03
C ALA A 47 9.19 15.54 8.10
N GLU A 48 9.95 14.58 8.61
CA GLU A 48 10.55 13.48 7.84
C GLU A 48 9.46 12.53 7.31
N ARG A 49 8.50 12.16 8.17
CA ARG A 49 7.33 11.37 7.76
C ARG A 49 6.48 12.11 6.74
N PHE A 50 6.32 13.42 6.91
CA PHE A 50 5.59 14.25 5.95
C PHE A 50 6.32 14.27 4.61
N ALA A 51 7.64 14.51 4.60
CA ALA A 51 8.46 14.52 3.40
C ALA A 51 8.37 13.18 2.65
N GLY A 52 8.38 12.05 3.35
CA GLY A 52 8.17 10.74 2.75
C GLY A 52 6.80 10.59 2.08
N ARG A 53 5.72 11.12 2.71
CA ARG A 53 4.39 11.12 2.09
C ARG A 53 4.32 12.03 0.88
N TRP A 54 4.93 13.20 0.96
CA TRP A 54 5.03 14.14 -0.15
C TRP A 54 5.74 13.50 -1.35
N ALA A 55 6.97 13.00 -1.15
CA ALA A 55 7.75 12.35 -2.20
C ALA A 55 6.98 11.18 -2.84
N ALA A 56 6.29 10.37 -2.03
CA ALA A 56 5.49 9.26 -2.52
C ALA A 56 4.33 9.73 -3.44
N LYS A 57 3.62 10.78 -3.05
CA LYS A 57 2.52 11.34 -3.86
C LYS A 57 3.03 11.93 -5.18
N GLU A 58 4.17 12.60 -5.15
CA GLU A 58 4.84 13.12 -6.36
C GLU A 58 5.30 11.98 -7.27
N ALA A 59 5.93 10.95 -6.73
CA ALA A 59 6.36 9.78 -7.49
C ALA A 59 5.18 9.07 -8.17
N VAL A 60 4.09 8.85 -7.45
CA VAL A 60 2.84 8.27 -7.99
C VAL A 60 2.22 9.18 -9.05
N SER A 61 2.21 10.49 -8.84
CA SER A 61 1.70 11.46 -9.82
C SER A 61 2.48 11.41 -11.14
N LYS A 62 3.80 11.17 -11.08
CA LYS A 62 4.66 10.96 -12.27
C LYS A 62 4.29 9.66 -13.00
N VAL A 63 4.05 8.57 -12.28
CA VAL A 63 3.54 7.31 -12.87
C VAL A 63 2.24 7.51 -13.61
N LEU A 64 1.34 8.34 -13.07
CA LEU A 64 0.05 8.65 -13.70
C LEU A 64 0.17 9.62 -14.89
N GLY A 65 1.38 10.13 -15.20
CA GLY A 65 1.61 11.11 -16.26
C GLY A 65 0.93 12.46 -16.01
N LEU A 66 0.51 12.70 -14.77
CA LEU A 66 -0.12 13.94 -14.34
C LEU A 66 0.86 14.60 -13.37
N GLY A 67 1.41 15.74 -13.73
CA GLY A 67 2.06 16.55 -12.69
C GLY A 67 1.07 16.84 -11.56
N VAL A 68 1.57 17.32 -10.42
CA VAL A 68 0.78 17.64 -9.22
C VAL A 68 -0.44 18.53 -9.46
N ARG A 69 -0.48 19.21 -10.60
CA ARG A 69 -1.60 20.08 -10.99
C ARG A 69 -2.81 19.31 -11.52
N GLY A 70 -2.65 18.07 -11.97
CA GLY A 70 -3.72 17.26 -12.56
C GLY A 70 -4.48 16.39 -11.56
N VAL A 71 -3.87 16.10 -10.40
CA VAL A 71 -4.40 15.20 -9.37
C VAL A 71 -4.48 15.94 -8.04
N GLY A 72 -5.55 15.73 -7.29
CA GLY A 72 -5.63 16.24 -5.92
C GLY A 72 -4.61 15.49 -5.03
N TRP A 73 -3.89 16.22 -4.18
CA TRP A 73 -2.94 15.60 -3.23
C TRP A 73 -3.54 14.48 -2.39
N ARG A 74 -4.82 14.61 -2.05
CA ARG A 74 -5.57 13.65 -1.22
C ARG A 74 -6.18 12.51 -2.03
N ASP A 75 -6.16 12.61 -3.38
CA ASP A 75 -6.59 11.52 -4.26
C ASP A 75 -5.56 10.37 -4.28
N ILE A 76 -4.34 10.64 -3.83
CA ILE A 76 -3.26 9.66 -3.64
C ILE A 76 -3.03 9.52 -2.13
N GLU A 77 -3.44 8.42 -1.54
CA GLU A 77 -3.22 8.10 -0.13
C GLU A 77 -2.12 7.06 0.01
N VAL A 78 -1.15 7.33 0.86
CA VAL A 78 -0.10 6.37 1.21
C VAL A 78 -0.49 5.65 2.49
N VAL A 79 -0.83 4.40 2.35
CA VAL A 79 -1.22 3.51 3.44
C VAL A 79 -0.02 2.70 3.90
N ARG A 80 0.11 2.46 5.20
CA ARG A 80 1.08 1.52 5.74
C ARG A 80 0.38 0.21 6.03
N LEU A 81 0.80 -0.85 5.34
CA LEU A 81 0.29 -2.21 5.57
C LEU A 81 0.77 -2.74 6.93
N PRO A 82 0.12 -3.76 7.53
CA PRO A 82 0.58 -4.39 8.77
C PRO A 82 1.99 -4.97 8.68
N THR A 83 2.42 -5.35 7.47
CA THR A 83 3.79 -5.77 7.19
C THR A 83 4.81 -4.64 7.29
N GLY A 84 4.35 -3.39 7.45
CA GLY A 84 5.17 -2.18 7.42
C GLY A 84 5.40 -1.60 6.02
N GLN A 85 5.06 -2.33 4.96
CA GLN A 85 5.22 -1.88 3.57
C GLN A 85 4.28 -0.72 3.24
N PRO A 86 4.74 0.28 2.47
CA PRO A 86 3.87 1.31 1.94
C PRO A 86 3.03 0.76 0.78
N ALA A 87 1.78 1.19 0.71
CA ALA A 87 0.86 0.90 -0.38
C ALA A 87 0.16 2.18 -0.82
N VAL A 88 -0.35 2.18 -2.05
CA VAL A 88 -1.03 3.33 -2.65
C VAL A 88 -2.52 3.03 -2.76
N ARG A 89 -3.34 3.89 -2.18
CA ARG A 89 -4.78 3.94 -2.42
C ARG A 89 -5.08 5.14 -3.29
N LEU A 90 -5.79 4.91 -4.39
CA LEU A 90 -6.21 5.97 -5.29
C LEU A 90 -7.70 6.23 -5.17
N SER A 91 -8.08 7.50 -5.23
CA SER A 91 -9.47 7.97 -5.27
C SER A 91 -9.63 9.07 -6.32
N GLY A 92 -10.85 9.52 -6.55
CA GLY A 92 -11.17 10.66 -7.40
C GLY A 92 -10.46 10.62 -8.76
N ARG A 93 -9.83 11.74 -9.13
CA ARG A 93 -9.16 11.89 -10.43
C ARG A 93 -7.93 11.01 -10.59
N ALA A 94 -7.21 10.70 -9.49
CA ALA A 94 -6.05 9.83 -9.55
C ALA A 94 -6.46 8.41 -9.94
N ARG A 95 -7.54 7.89 -9.37
CA ARG A 95 -8.08 6.58 -9.71
C ARG A 95 -8.58 6.52 -11.15
N ALA A 96 -9.40 7.50 -11.56
CA ALA A 96 -9.90 7.57 -12.92
C ALA A 96 -8.75 7.59 -13.94
N ARG A 97 -7.66 8.32 -13.63
CA ARG A 97 -6.48 8.35 -14.51
C ARG A 97 -5.73 7.02 -14.56
N ALA A 98 -5.57 6.35 -13.42
CA ALA A 98 -4.96 5.02 -13.37
C ALA A 98 -5.74 4.02 -14.25
N GLU A 99 -7.07 4.02 -14.15
CA GLU A 99 -7.96 3.19 -14.95
C GLU A 99 -7.87 3.53 -16.46
N GLN A 100 -7.81 4.81 -16.84
CA GLN A 100 -7.58 5.25 -18.22
C GLN A 100 -6.26 4.75 -18.81
N LEU A 101 -5.22 4.65 -17.97
CA LEU A 101 -3.91 4.15 -18.36
C LEU A 101 -3.81 2.60 -18.33
N GLY A 102 -4.86 1.91 -17.90
CA GLY A 102 -4.84 0.47 -17.70
C GLY A 102 -3.94 0.04 -16.53
N MET A 103 -3.69 0.94 -15.56
CA MET A 103 -2.87 0.65 -14.40
C MET A 103 -3.65 -0.23 -13.42
N GLY A 104 -3.26 -1.48 -13.26
CA GLY A 104 -3.86 -2.39 -12.28
C GLY A 104 -3.26 -2.24 -10.88
N ARG A 105 -1.99 -1.85 -10.79
CA ARG A 105 -1.27 -1.75 -9.52
C ARG A 105 -0.17 -0.70 -9.57
N ILE A 106 0.08 -0.05 -8.42
CA ILE A 106 1.27 0.79 -8.22
C ILE A 106 2.02 0.26 -6.98
N ALA A 107 3.24 -0.21 -7.21
CA ALA A 107 4.18 -0.54 -6.14
C ALA A 107 4.88 0.74 -5.67
N LEU A 108 5.17 0.83 -4.37
CA LEU A 108 5.77 2.00 -3.75
C LEU A 108 6.89 1.61 -2.80
N SER A 109 8.01 2.31 -2.88
CA SER A 109 9.09 2.25 -1.89
C SER A 109 9.40 3.66 -1.41
N ILE A 110 9.61 3.82 -0.11
CA ILE A 110 9.91 5.11 0.52
C ILE A 110 11.09 4.91 1.46
N THR A 111 12.06 5.80 1.36
CA THR A 111 13.12 5.94 2.36
C THR A 111 13.29 7.39 2.76
N HIS A 112 13.76 7.64 3.97
CA HIS A 112 14.05 8.99 4.43
C HIS A 112 15.23 8.97 5.42
N GLU A 113 16.01 10.01 5.32
CA GLU A 113 17.07 10.39 6.24
C GLU A 113 16.76 11.77 6.85
N ARG A 114 17.65 12.28 7.68
CA ARG A 114 17.45 13.59 8.35
C ARG A 114 17.21 14.75 7.38
N GLU A 115 17.84 14.70 6.21
CA GLU A 115 17.84 15.79 5.23
C GLU A 115 16.91 15.56 4.07
N TYR A 116 16.72 14.32 3.64
CA TYR A 116 15.99 13.97 2.44
C TYR A 116 15.02 12.81 2.66
N ALA A 117 13.92 12.86 1.93
CA ALA A 117 13.04 11.74 1.70
C ALA A 117 13.01 11.43 0.21
N VAL A 118 13.07 10.14 -0.13
CA VAL A 118 13.01 9.63 -1.51
C VAL A 118 11.87 8.65 -1.63
N ALA A 119 11.16 8.71 -2.74
CA ALA A 119 10.16 7.71 -3.08
C ALA A 119 10.33 7.25 -4.52
N VAL A 120 10.11 5.96 -4.72
CA VAL A 120 10.04 5.31 -6.03
C VAL A 120 8.69 4.64 -6.16
N ALA A 121 7.97 4.94 -7.25
CA ALA A 121 6.71 4.31 -7.60
C ALA A 121 6.85 3.59 -8.93
N SER A 122 6.29 2.39 -9.04
CA SER A 122 6.24 1.59 -10.27
C SER A 122 4.81 1.19 -10.57
N GLY A 123 4.28 1.68 -11.67
CA GLY A 123 2.94 1.34 -12.16
C GLY A 123 3.00 0.14 -13.11
N ILE A 124 2.14 -0.84 -12.88
CA ILE A 124 2.02 -2.05 -13.70
C ILE A 124 0.67 -2.03 -14.39
N ARG A 125 0.68 -2.13 -15.72
CA ARG A 125 -0.53 -2.27 -16.54
C ARG A 125 -1.03 -3.71 -16.49
N THR A 126 -2.34 -3.90 -16.38
CA THR A 126 -2.98 -5.21 -16.33
C THR A 126 -4.13 -5.26 -17.33
N GLU A 127 -4.37 -6.44 -17.88
CA GLU A 127 -5.58 -6.69 -18.68
C GLU A 127 -6.83 -6.39 -17.84
N GLY A 128 -7.76 -5.64 -18.42
CA GLY A 128 -9.00 -5.24 -17.75
C GLY A 128 -8.94 -3.92 -16.98
N GLY A 129 -7.76 -3.30 -16.80
CA GLY A 129 -7.57 -1.90 -16.42
C GLY A 129 -8.15 -1.42 -15.09
N ALA A 130 -8.73 -2.30 -14.26
CA ALA A 130 -9.21 -1.91 -12.94
C ALA A 130 -8.04 -1.73 -11.98
N PHE A 131 -7.93 -0.55 -11.35
CA PHE A 131 -6.94 -0.33 -10.32
C PHE A 131 -7.27 -1.14 -9.07
N LEU A 132 -6.44 -2.12 -8.81
CA LEU A 132 -6.54 -2.96 -7.63
C LEU A 132 -5.72 -2.32 -6.50
N PHE A 133 -6.40 -1.82 -5.50
CA PHE A 133 -5.73 -1.59 -4.23
C PHE A 133 -5.17 -2.94 -3.73
N PRO A 134 -3.96 -2.97 -3.13
CA PRO A 134 -3.51 -4.21 -2.51
C PRO A 134 -4.63 -4.77 -1.68
N PRO A 135 -5.00 -6.05 -1.85
CA PRO A 135 -6.18 -6.65 -1.24
C PRO A 135 -6.26 -6.22 0.20
N ASP A 136 -7.43 -5.82 0.61
CA ASP A 136 -7.67 -5.26 1.93
C ASP A 136 -7.04 -6.20 2.95
N ILE A 137 -6.42 -5.63 3.96
CA ILE A 137 -5.74 -6.40 4.99
C ILE A 137 -6.71 -7.39 5.63
N GLU A 138 -7.98 -7.00 5.73
CA GLU A 138 -9.05 -7.85 6.19
C GLU A 138 -9.18 -9.09 5.30
N ASP A 139 -9.24 -8.95 3.97
CA ASP A 139 -9.29 -10.08 3.05
C ASP A 139 -8.06 -11.02 3.15
N ARG A 140 -6.87 -10.46 3.40
CA ARG A 140 -5.65 -11.27 3.57
C ARG A 140 -5.57 -11.92 4.95
N LEU A 141 -6.07 -11.26 5.98
CA LEU A 141 -6.19 -11.84 7.33
C LEU A 141 -7.23 -12.95 7.32
N ASP A 142 -8.39 -12.73 6.72
CA ASP A 142 -9.45 -13.72 6.56
C ASP A 142 -8.99 -14.92 5.72
N GLU A 143 -8.20 -14.72 4.66
CA GLU A 143 -7.64 -15.82 3.88
C GLU A 143 -6.58 -16.59 4.68
N ARG A 144 -5.74 -15.88 5.44
CA ARG A 144 -4.74 -16.51 6.31
C ARG A 144 -5.38 -17.25 7.47
N GLU A 145 -6.42 -16.68 8.07
CA GLU A 145 -7.20 -17.30 9.13
C GLU A 145 -7.92 -18.55 8.61
N ARG A 146 -8.59 -18.48 7.47
CA ARG A 146 -9.21 -19.64 6.81
C ARG A 146 -8.20 -20.74 6.51
N ARG A 147 -7.00 -20.41 6.04
CA ARG A 147 -5.91 -21.38 5.82
C ARG A 147 -5.44 -22.04 7.11
N LEU A 148 -5.31 -21.25 8.20
CA LEU A 148 -4.91 -21.77 9.51
C LEU A 148 -5.98 -22.67 10.12
N LEU A 149 -7.24 -22.28 10.05
CA LEU A 149 -8.38 -23.08 10.51
C LEU A 149 -8.47 -24.40 9.74
N GLY A 150 -8.36 -24.37 8.41
CA GLY A 150 -8.34 -25.59 7.58
C GLY A 150 -7.14 -26.51 7.85
N ARG A 151 -5.99 -25.96 8.29
CA ARG A 151 -4.86 -26.80 8.75
C ARG A 151 -5.13 -27.42 10.11
N LEU A 152 -5.71 -26.70 11.03
CA LEU A 152 -6.09 -27.19 12.36
C LEU A 152 -7.15 -28.29 12.27
N GLU A 153 -8.14 -28.14 11.40
CA GLU A 153 -9.15 -29.17 11.15
C GLU A 153 -8.53 -30.46 10.60
N ARG A 154 -7.60 -30.36 9.63
CA ARG A 154 -6.86 -31.52 9.12
C ARG A 154 -6.03 -32.21 10.20
N ILE A 155 -5.34 -31.46 11.04
CA ILE A 155 -4.57 -32.01 12.16
C ILE A 155 -5.49 -32.74 13.15
N ARG A 156 -6.65 -32.16 13.46
CA ARG A 156 -7.65 -32.79 14.32
C ARG A 156 -8.22 -34.08 13.72
N SER A 157 -8.48 -34.09 12.42
CA SER A 157 -8.96 -35.32 11.71
C SER A 157 -7.93 -36.40 11.79
N LEU A 158 -6.66 -36.10 11.45
CA LEU A 158 -5.56 -37.07 11.51
C LEU A 158 -5.33 -37.61 12.92
N ALA A 159 -5.38 -36.73 13.93
CA ALA A 159 -5.26 -37.14 15.33
C ALA A 159 -6.41 -38.03 15.78
N GLY A 160 -7.61 -37.82 15.24
CA GLY A 160 -8.78 -38.66 15.51
C GLY A 160 -8.70 -40.02 14.81
N GLU A 161 -8.08 -40.09 13.63
CA GLU A 161 -7.82 -41.33 12.89
C GLU A 161 -6.76 -42.18 13.61
N LEU A 162 -5.66 -41.57 14.04
CA LEU A 162 -4.60 -42.26 14.79
C LEU A 162 -5.12 -42.85 16.11
N ARG A 163 -5.94 -42.11 16.87
CA ARG A 163 -6.54 -42.63 18.12
C ARG A 163 -7.47 -43.84 17.87
N ARG A 164 -8.14 -43.88 16.76
CA ARG A 164 -9.00 -45.01 16.39
C ARG A 164 -8.20 -46.26 15.99
N GLU A 165 -7.06 -46.07 15.33
CA GLU A 165 -6.14 -47.16 15.01
C GLU A 165 -5.51 -47.77 16.25
N ASP A 166 -5.18 -46.97 17.26
CA ASP A 166 -4.65 -47.46 18.54
C ASP A 166 -5.71 -48.22 19.37
N GLU A 167 -7.00 -47.82 19.31
CA GLU A 167 -8.09 -48.52 19.99
C GLU A 167 -8.46 -49.89 19.36
N PHE A 168 -8.18 -50.10 18.07
CA PHE A 168 -8.44 -51.38 17.37
C PHE A 168 -7.19 -52.27 17.23
N GLY A 169 -6.00 -51.78 17.69
CA GLY A 169 -4.75 -52.55 17.60
C GLY A 169 -4.50 -53.54 18.75
N GLU A 170 -5.29 -53.52 19.83
CA GLU A 170 -5.23 -54.51 20.92
C GLU A 170 -6.29 -55.60 20.73
N GLY A 171 -6.05 -56.51 19.77
CA GLY A 171 -6.74 -57.79 19.68
C GLY A 171 -6.16 -58.82 20.64
N PRO A 172 -6.98 -59.73 21.22
CA PRO A 172 -6.56 -60.60 22.32
C PRO A 172 -5.53 -61.62 21.86
N ALA A 173 -4.53 -61.82 22.72
CA ALA A 173 -3.60 -62.93 22.66
C ALA A 173 -4.23 -64.24 23.11
#